data_884f3bd17ffa41edf19165681dabbc85
#
_entry.id   884f3bd17ffa41edf19165681dabbc85
#
_cell.length_a   1.000
_cell.length_b   1.000
_cell.length_c   1.000
_cell.angle_alpha   90.00
_cell.angle_beta   90.00
_cell.angle_gamma   90.00
#
_symmetry.space_group_name_H-M   'P 1'
#
loop_
_entity.id
_entity.type
_entity.pdbx_description
1 polymer ?
#
loop_
_entity_poly.entity_id
_entity_poly.type
_entity_poly.pdbx_seq_one_letter_code
_entity_poly.pdbx_strand_id
1 'polypeptide(L)'
;MADSGPASLLEPRISLITLGVRSLETSLAFYRDILGWQPSSASSEDMFVFQVGKMAFSLYPLDKLAEDACLPPPASPAFGGITLAYCVREKAEVDSIFATLEKHGTTILKPAQEVFWGGYSGYFADPDGYPWEVAWNPFDIRPRNEAGDIILPQ
;
A
#
# COMPACT_ATOMS: atom_id res chain seq x y z
N MET A 1 -0.43 41.59 9.95
CA MET A 1 0.77 40.74 10.01
C MET A 1 0.31 39.31 10.12
N ALA A 2 0.60 38.52 9.15
CA ALA A 2 0.30 37.10 9.23
C ALA A 2 1.21 36.48 10.29
N ASP A 3 0.60 35.92 11.31
CA ASP A 3 1.29 35.10 12.31
C ASP A 3 1.81 33.87 11.55
N SER A 4 3.08 33.91 11.17
CA SER A 4 3.77 32.73 10.66
C SER A 4 3.96 31.80 11.83
N GLY A 5 3.04 30.85 12.00
CA GLY A 5 3.22 29.75 12.94
C GLY A 5 4.62 29.12 12.78
N PRO A 6 5.09 28.37 13.77
CA PRO A 6 6.44 27.82 13.74
C PRO A 6 6.66 27.05 12.43
N ALA A 7 7.76 27.33 11.74
CA ALA A 7 8.11 26.62 10.52
C ALA A 7 8.10 25.10 10.80
N SER A 8 7.39 24.35 9.97
CA SER A 8 7.35 22.89 10.09
C SER A 8 8.76 22.34 9.89
N LEU A 9 9.22 21.48 10.81
CA LEU A 9 10.50 20.78 10.67
C LEU A 9 10.51 19.88 9.43
N LEU A 10 9.37 19.21 9.16
CA LEU A 10 9.14 18.40 7.98
C LEU A 10 7.82 18.85 7.36
N GLU A 11 7.81 19.05 6.04
CA GLU A 11 6.56 19.21 5.31
C GLU A 11 5.70 17.94 5.47
N PRO A 12 4.36 18.07 5.60
CA PRO A 12 3.49 16.90 5.80
C PRO A 12 3.32 16.10 4.50
N ARG A 13 4.38 15.37 4.11
CA ARG A 13 4.39 14.49 2.95
C ARG A 13 5.28 13.27 3.19
N ILE A 14 4.90 12.17 2.57
CA ILE A 14 5.74 10.97 2.46
C ILE A 14 6.27 10.92 1.03
N SER A 15 7.57 10.80 0.88
CA SER A 15 8.21 10.70 -0.45
C SER A 15 8.30 9.26 -0.93
N LEU A 16 8.51 8.33 -0.01
CA LEU A 16 8.79 6.93 -0.31
C LEU A 16 8.29 6.03 0.82
N ILE A 17 7.63 4.92 0.45
CA ILE A 17 7.40 3.79 1.35
C ILE A 17 8.26 2.64 0.85
N THR A 18 9.09 2.07 1.71
CA THR A 18 9.90 0.89 1.40
C THR A 18 9.41 -0.31 2.22
N LEU A 19 9.07 -1.39 1.55
CA LEU A 19 8.78 -2.66 2.20
C LEU A 19 10.03 -3.54 2.17
N GLY A 20 10.43 -4.04 3.34
CA GLY A 20 11.41 -5.10 3.44
C GLY A 20 10.80 -6.42 3.03
N VAL A 21 11.39 -7.09 2.05
CA VAL A 21 10.85 -8.34 1.49
C VAL A 21 11.87 -9.46 1.57
N ARG A 22 11.39 -10.68 1.76
CA ARG A 22 12.27 -11.88 1.87
C ARG A 22 12.78 -12.32 0.50
N SER A 23 12.02 -12.11 -0.55
CA SER A 23 12.38 -12.42 -1.93
C SER A 23 11.91 -11.31 -2.86
N LEU A 24 12.86 -10.57 -3.42
CA LEU A 24 12.57 -9.52 -4.41
C LEU A 24 11.83 -10.07 -5.63
N GLU A 25 12.21 -11.26 -6.11
CA GLU A 25 11.59 -11.91 -7.26
C GLU A 25 10.12 -12.25 -6.99
N THR A 26 9.83 -12.87 -5.85
CA THR A 26 8.46 -13.23 -5.45
C THR A 26 7.59 -11.99 -5.26
N SER A 27 8.13 -10.97 -4.60
CA SER A 27 7.40 -9.72 -4.39
C SER A 27 7.20 -8.95 -5.69
N LEU A 28 8.20 -8.89 -6.56
CA LEU A 28 8.06 -8.28 -7.88
C LEU A 28 6.94 -8.97 -8.68
N ALA A 29 6.93 -10.30 -8.71
CA ALA A 29 5.89 -11.07 -9.39
C ALA A 29 4.50 -10.73 -8.85
N PHE A 30 4.34 -10.59 -7.54
CA PHE A 30 3.08 -10.19 -6.94
C PHE A 30 2.64 -8.79 -7.38
N TYR A 31 3.46 -7.77 -7.19
CA TYR A 31 3.09 -6.39 -7.50
C TYR A 31 2.97 -6.14 -9.01
N ARG A 32 3.84 -6.72 -9.82
CA ARG A 32 3.82 -6.57 -11.29
C ARG A 32 2.76 -7.44 -11.96
N ASP A 33 2.73 -8.74 -11.65
CA ASP A 33 1.97 -9.70 -12.44
C ASP A 33 0.54 -9.90 -11.90
N ILE A 34 0.32 -9.71 -10.59
CA ILE A 34 -1.00 -9.81 -9.97
C ILE A 34 -1.66 -8.44 -9.82
N LEU A 35 -0.98 -7.45 -9.23
CA LEU A 35 -1.53 -6.10 -9.08
C LEU A 35 -1.40 -5.24 -10.34
N GLY A 36 -0.58 -5.63 -11.31
CA GLY A 36 -0.42 -4.91 -12.58
C GLY A 36 0.46 -3.66 -12.52
N TRP A 37 1.26 -3.51 -11.47
CA TRP A 37 2.13 -2.35 -11.31
C TRP A 37 3.43 -2.49 -12.09
N GLN A 38 3.75 -1.51 -12.93
CA GLN A 38 4.99 -1.55 -13.70
C GLN A 38 6.14 -0.93 -12.92
N PRO A 39 7.28 -1.66 -12.76
CA PRO A 39 8.46 -1.09 -12.13
C PRO A 39 8.97 0.11 -12.92
N SER A 40 9.39 1.15 -12.21
CA SER A 40 10.05 2.31 -12.77
C SER A 40 11.45 1.96 -13.30
N SER A 41 11.95 2.71 -14.27
CA SER A 41 13.35 2.64 -14.73
C SER A 41 14.37 3.03 -13.64
N ALA A 42 13.90 3.61 -12.51
CA ALA A 42 14.73 3.82 -11.32
C ALA A 42 15.04 2.54 -10.55
N SER A 43 14.40 1.41 -10.90
CA SER A 43 14.67 0.11 -10.31
C SER A 43 16.05 -0.42 -10.68
N SER A 44 16.60 -1.28 -9.81
CA SER A 44 17.88 -1.99 -10.01
C SER A 44 17.71 -3.46 -9.67
N GLU A 45 18.77 -4.24 -9.75
CA GLU A 45 18.77 -5.66 -9.33
C GLU A 45 18.52 -5.82 -7.81
N ASP A 46 18.87 -4.78 -7.03
CA ASP A 46 18.77 -4.78 -5.57
C ASP A 46 17.48 -4.14 -5.03
N MET A 47 16.73 -3.41 -5.86
CA MET A 47 15.55 -2.68 -5.41
C MET A 47 14.58 -2.43 -6.56
N PHE A 48 13.30 -2.73 -6.36
CA PHE A 48 12.25 -2.35 -7.29
C PHE A 48 11.50 -1.12 -6.79
N VAL A 49 11.26 -0.17 -7.67
CA VAL A 49 10.59 1.10 -7.37
C VAL A 49 9.39 1.28 -8.29
N PHE A 50 8.26 1.66 -7.71
CA PHE A 50 7.01 1.92 -8.42
C PHE A 50 6.55 3.36 -8.15
N GLN A 51 5.97 3.99 -9.14
CA GLN A 51 5.25 5.25 -8.95
C GLN A 51 3.85 4.94 -8.42
N VAL A 52 3.50 5.43 -7.23
CA VAL A 52 2.18 5.30 -6.64
C VAL A 52 1.64 6.69 -6.28
N GLY A 53 0.68 7.17 -7.06
CA GLY A 53 0.25 8.57 -6.93
C GLY A 53 1.44 9.53 -7.06
N LYS A 54 1.63 10.39 -6.07
CA LYS A 54 2.72 11.38 -6.03
C LYS A 54 3.94 10.93 -5.21
N MET A 55 3.98 9.67 -4.81
CA MET A 55 5.06 9.11 -4.01
C MET A 55 5.63 7.87 -4.68
N ALA A 56 6.78 7.42 -4.20
CA ALA A 56 7.35 6.15 -4.60
C ALA A 56 6.99 5.04 -3.61
N PHE A 57 6.95 3.83 -4.13
CA PHE A 57 6.80 2.61 -3.34
C PHE A 57 7.91 1.67 -3.76
N SER A 58 8.66 1.12 -2.83
CA SER A 58 9.80 0.28 -3.15
C SER A 58 9.80 -1.04 -2.40
N LEU A 59 10.40 -2.03 -3.04
CA LEU A 59 10.70 -3.35 -2.47
C LEU A 59 12.20 -3.46 -2.31
N TYR A 60 12.66 -3.78 -1.11
CA TYR A 60 14.06 -3.91 -0.77
C TYR A 60 14.30 -5.13 0.12
N PRO A 61 15.45 -5.83 0.03
CA PRO A 61 15.69 -6.99 0.89
C PRO A 61 15.55 -6.65 2.37
N LEU A 62 14.74 -7.44 3.08
CA LEU A 62 14.37 -7.18 4.48
C LEU A 62 15.59 -7.02 5.39
N ASP A 63 16.60 -7.91 5.25
CA ASP A 63 17.80 -7.86 6.06
C ASP A 63 18.61 -6.59 5.82
N LYS A 64 18.75 -6.19 4.54
CA LYS A 64 19.44 -4.96 4.16
C LYS A 64 18.70 -3.71 4.65
N LEU A 65 17.37 -3.74 4.62
CA LEU A 65 16.54 -2.63 5.11
C LEU A 65 16.68 -2.48 6.62
N ALA A 66 16.67 -3.60 7.36
CA ALA A 66 16.87 -3.59 8.81
C ALA A 66 18.27 -3.09 9.18
N GLU A 67 19.31 -3.55 8.46
CA GLU A 67 20.69 -3.10 8.65
C GLU A 67 20.83 -1.59 8.41
N ASP A 68 20.24 -1.08 7.31
CA ASP A 68 20.26 0.34 6.97
C ASP A 68 19.58 1.21 8.05
N ALA A 69 18.50 0.71 8.62
CA ALA A 69 17.78 1.37 9.71
C ALA A 69 18.43 1.16 11.12
N CYS A 70 19.53 0.41 11.20
CA CYS A 70 20.16 0.00 12.47
C CYS A 70 19.20 -0.74 13.42
N LEU A 71 18.32 -1.57 12.85
CA LEU A 71 17.35 -2.38 13.59
C LEU A 71 17.62 -3.87 13.38
N PRO A 72 17.31 -4.73 14.37
CA PRO A 72 17.37 -6.16 14.15
C PRO A 72 16.26 -6.57 13.16
N PRO A 73 16.53 -7.49 12.22
CA PRO A 73 15.48 -8.03 11.36
C PRO A 73 14.45 -8.79 12.23
N PRO A 74 13.17 -8.80 11.85
CA PRO A 74 12.16 -9.52 12.61
C PRO A 74 12.43 -11.02 12.59
N ALA A 75 12.32 -11.67 13.73
CA ALA A 75 12.55 -13.11 13.88
C ALA A 75 11.50 -13.97 13.16
N SER A 76 10.30 -13.44 13.01
CA SER A 76 9.19 -14.07 12.29
C SER A 76 8.24 -13.01 11.72
N PRO A 77 7.47 -13.33 10.66
CA PRO A 77 6.42 -12.44 10.17
C PRO A 77 5.40 -12.17 11.29
N ALA A 78 5.20 -10.89 11.60
CA ALA A 78 4.18 -10.44 12.55
C ALA A 78 3.57 -9.15 12.03
N PHE A 79 2.35 -8.84 12.50
CA PHE A 79 1.71 -7.58 12.17
C PHE A 79 2.53 -6.40 12.73
N GLY A 80 3.05 -5.58 11.83
CA GLY A 80 3.90 -4.43 12.17
C GLY A 80 3.15 -3.15 12.55
N GLY A 81 1.82 -3.21 12.70
CA GLY A 81 1.00 -2.03 13.04
C GLY A 81 0.68 -1.12 11.86
N ILE A 82 0.92 -1.54 10.63
CA ILE A 82 0.67 -0.76 9.41
C ILE A 82 -0.20 -1.58 8.47
N THR A 83 -1.21 -0.95 7.89
CA THR A 83 -1.95 -1.45 6.73
C THR A 83 -1.85 -0.44 5.60
N LEU A 84 -1.85 -0.93 4.37
CA LEU A 84 -1.97 -0.12 3.17
C LEU A 84 -3.39 -0.26 2.65
N ALA A 85 -3.98 0.83 2.15
CA ALA A 85 -5.36 0.82 1.69
C ALA A 85 -5.50 1.31 0.25
N TYR A 86 -6.30 0.60 -0.51
CA TYR A 86 -6.76 0.99 -1.83
C TYR A 86 -8.27 1.26 -1.78
N CYS A 87 -8.66 2.51 -2.00
CA CYS A 87 -10.06 2.93 -1.98
C CYS A 87 -10.62 2.95 -3.39
N VAL A 88 -11.68 2.19 -3.62
CA VAL A 88 -12.39 2.10 -4.89
C VAL A 88 -13.56 3.09 -4.97
N ARG A 89 -14.06 3.34 -6.18
CA ARG A 89 -15.20 4.24 -6.42
C ARG A 89 -16.54 3.54 -6.34
N GLU A 90 -16.57 2.26 -6.74
CA GLU A 90 -17.79 1.47 -6.79
C GLU A 90 -17.66 0.22 -5.92
N LYS A 91 -18.71 -0.13 -5.21
CA LYS A 91 -18.75 -1.31 -4.34
C LYS A 91 -18.38 -2.61 -5.08
N ALA A 92 -18.87 -2.76 -6.30
CA ALA A 92 -18.61 -3.95 -7.11
C ALA A 92 -17.13 -4.14 -7.47
N GLU A 93 -16.32 -3.09 -7.47
CA GLU A 93 -14.88 -3.20 -7.72
C GLU A 93 -14.18 -3.99 -6.60
N VAL A 94 -14.65 -3.89 -5.35
CA VAL A 94 -14.11 -4.67 -4.23
C VAL A 94 -14.21 -6.16 -4.54
N ASP A 95 -15.41 -6.63 -4.90
CA ASP A 95 -15.64 -8.04 -5.23
C ASP A 95 -14.81 -8.50 -6.43
N SER A 96 -14.71 -7.68 -7.47
CA SER A 96 -13.91 -7.99 -8.66
C SER A 96 -12.43 -8.13 -8.35
N ILE A 97 -11.89 -7.26 -7.49
CA ILE A 97 -10.49 -7.33 -7.05
C ILE A 97 -10.26 -8.61 -6.25
N PHE A 98 -11.12 -8.91 -5.26
CA PHE A 98 -10.96 -10.11 -4.44
C PHE A 98 -11.10 -11.39 -5.27
N ALA A 99 -12.04 -11.46 -6.22
CA ALA A 99 -12.16 -12.60 -7.13
C ALA A 99 -10.89 -12.82 -7.96
N THR A 100 -10.22 -11.75 -8.38
CA THR A 100 -8.94 -11.85 -9.11
C THR A 100 -7.82 -12.32 -8.19
N LEU A 101 -7.71 -11.76 -6.98
CA LEU A 101 -6.71 -12.17 -5.98
C LEU A 101 -6.84 -13.66 -5.62
N GLU A 102 -8.05 -14.14 -5.41
CA GLU A 102 -8.32 -15.56 -5.14
C GLU A 102 -7.88 -16.47 -6.29
N LYS A 103 -8.12 -16.09 -7.55
CA LYS A 103 -7.66 -16.85 -8.72
C LYS A 103 -6.14 -16.99 -8.77
N HIS A 104 -5.43 -16.03 -8.24
CA HIS A 104 -3.95 -16.05 -8.16
C HIS A 104 -3.44 -16.68 -6.87
N GLY A 105 -4.31 -17.22 -6.02
CA GLY A 105 -3.91 -17.87 -4.76
C GLY A 105 -3.39 -16.89 -3.70
N THR A 106 -3.75 -15.61 -3.79
CA THR A 106 -3.39 -14.60 -2.81
C THR A 106 -4.03 -14.92 -1.46
N THR A 107 -3.29 -14.71 -0.37
CA THR A 107 -3.80 -14.90 0.98
C THR A 107 -4.86 -13.84 1.32
N ILE A 108 -6.09 -14.28 1.50
CA ILE A 108 -7.18 -13.41 1.95
C ILE A 108 -7.22 -13.44 3.48
N LEU A 109 -6.94 -12.29 4.10
CA LEU A 109 -6.98 -12.12 5.55
C LEU A 109 -8.40 -11.92 6.07
N LYS A 110 -9.20 -11.19 5.31
CA LYS A 110 -10.60 -10.92 5.62
C LYS A 110 -11.37 -10.81 4.30
N PRO A 111 -12.35 -11.68 4.05
CA PRO A 111 -13.20 -11.57 2.87
C PRO A 111 -13.90 -10.21 2.79
N ALA A 112 -14.21 -9.78 1.57
CA ALA A 112 -15.00 -8.57 1.35
C ALA A 112 -16.37 -8.71 2.02
N GLN A 113 -16.75 -7.74 2.83
CA GLN A 113 -17.99 -7.74 3.59
C GLN A 113 -18.44 -6.33 3.97
N GLU A 114 -19.71 -6.21 4.31
CA GLU A 114 -20.24 -5.01 4.94
C GLU A 114 -19.55 -4.79 6.28
N VAL A 115 -19.25 -3.53 6.60
CA VAL A 115 -18.58 -3.15 7.84
C VAL A 115 -19.45 -2.19 8.64
N PHE A 116 -19.23 -2.13 9.96
CA PHE A 116 -20.09 -1.43 10.91
C PHE A 116 -20.31 0.05 10.64
N TRP A 117 -19.36 0.71 9.97
CA TRP A 117 -19.45 2.11 9.59
C TRP A 117 -20.19 2.34 8.26
N GLY A 118 -20.77 1.30 7.66
CA GLY A 118 -21.60 1.37 6.44
C GLY A 118 -20.86 1.17 5.14
N GLY A 119 -19.55 0.94 5.16
CA GLY A 119 -18.74 0.64 3.99
C GLY A 119 -18.72 -0.85 3.65
N TYR A 120 -17.92 -1.18 2.63
CA TYR A 120 -17.68 -2.54 2.16
C TYR A 120 -16.19 -2.73 1.94
N SER A 121 -15.57 -3.64 2.66
CA SER A 121 -14.12 -3.84 2.57
C SER A 121 -13.68 -5.26 2.88
N GLY A 122 -12.45 -5.56 2.48
CA GLY A 122 -11.73 -6.77 2.83
C GLY A 122 -10.24 -6.51 2.92
N TYR A 123 -9.51 -7.53 3.36
CA TYR A 123 -8.06 -7.49 3.49
C TYR A 123 -7.41 -8.68 2.81
N PHE A 124 -6.31 -8.45 2.12
CA PHE A 124 -5.42 -9.49 1.61
C PHE A 124 -3.99 -9.22 2.10
N ALA A 125 -3.14 -10.23 2.05
CA ALA A 125 -1.72 -10.11 2.34
C ALA A 125 -0.89 -10.26 1.08
N ASP A 126 0.18 -9.46 0.98
CA ASP A 126 1.22 -9.71 -0.01
C ASP A 126 2.07 -10.94 0.37
N PRO A 127 3.06 -11.36 -0.44
CA PRO A 127 3.87 -12.55 -0.14
C PRO A 127 4.64 -12.50 1.18
N ASP A 128 4.91 -11.30 1.71
CA ASP A 128 5.59 -11.10 2.98
C ASP A 128 4.66 -10.92 4.17
N GLY A 129 3.34 -10.92 3.92
CA GLY A 129 2.32 -10.77 4.96
C GLY A 129 1.91 -9.31 5.22
N TYR A 130 2.36 -8.36 4.41
CA TYR A 130 1.90 -6.98 4.53
C TYR A 130 0.42 -6.88 4.20
N PRO A 131 -0.42 -6.38 5.14
CA PRO A 131 -1.86 -6.34 4.94
C PRO A 131 -2.26 -5.15 4.08
N TRP A 132 -3.10 -5.44 3.08
CA TRP A 132 -3.74 -4.48 2.19
C TRP A 132 -5.24 -4.49 2.38
N GLU A 133 -5.83 -3.32 2.56
CA GLU A 133 -7.28 -3.13 2.55
C GLU A 133 -7.74 -2.69 1.16
N VAL A 134 -8.82 -3.27 0.68
CA VAL A 134 -9.59 -2.73 -0.44
C VAL A 134 -10.95 -2.31 0.10
N ALA A 135 -11.28 -1.03 -0.03
CA ALA A 135 -12.46 -0.46 0.61
C ALA A 135 -13.28 0.42 -0.33
N TRP A 136 -14.60 0.26 -0.22
CA TRP A 136 -15.57 1.21 -0.73
C TRP A 136 -16.28 1.90 0.43
N ASN A 137 -16.34 3.23 0.38
CA ASN A 137 -17.01 4.04 1.39
C ASN A 137 -18.13 4.86 0.73
N PRO A 138 -19.43 4.56 1.02
CA PRO A 138 -20.55 5.29 0.43
C PRO A 138 -20.64 6.75 0.89
N PHE A 139 -19.98 7.07 2.01
CA PHE A 139 -19.95 8.41 2.58
C PHE A 139 -18.69 9.18 2.20
N ASP A 140 -17.84 8.61 1.33
CA ASP A 140 -16.62 9.26 0.89
C ASP A 140 -16.92 10.38 -0.10
N ILE A 141 -17.19 11.55 0.45
CA ILE A 141 -17.42 12.79 -0.30
C ILE A 141 -16.13 13.56 -0.59
N ARG A 142 -14.99 13.02 -0.20
CA ARG A 142 -13.70 13.66 -0.42
C ARG A 142 -13.44 13.81 -1.91
N PRO A 143 -13.06 15.01 -2.36
CA PRO A 143 -12.73 15.20 -3.76
C PRO A 143 -11.53 14.30 -4.13
N ARG A 144 -11.56 13.81 -5.35
CA ARG A 144 -10.46 13.06 -5.95
C ARG A 144 -10.00 13.80 -7.19
N ASN A 145 -8.69 13.76 -7.46
CA ASN A 145 -8.18 14.23 -8.73
C ASN A 145 -8.53 13.22 -9.85
N GLU A 146 -8.17 13.54 -11.09
CA GLU A 146 -8.40 12.66 -12.25
C GLU A 146 -7.73 11.28 -12.10
N ALA A 147 -6.60 11.22 -11.39
CA ALA A 147 -5.88 9.98 -11.11
C ALA A 147 -6.55 9.14 -10.00
N GLY A 148 -7.53 9.70 -9.26
CA GLY A 148 -8.22 9.01 -8.16
C GLY A 148 -7.59 9.22 -6.79
N ASP A 149 -6.56 10.06 -6.67
CA ASP A 149 -5.95 10.37 -5.38
C ASP A 149 -6.92 11.15 -4.48
N ILE A 150 -6.91 10.84 -3.21
CA ILE A 150 -7.73 11.51 -2.21
C ILE A 150 -7.19 12.91 -1.95
N ILE A 151 -8.08 13.91 -1.97
CA ILE A 151 -7.79 15.28 -1.57
C ILE A 151 -8.57 15.55 -0.28
N LEU A 152 -7.87 15.71 0.82
CA LEU A 152 -8.51 16.02 2.09
C LEU A 152 -8.86 17.50 2.19
N PRO A 153 -9.98 17.86 2.84
CA PRO A 153 -10.27 19.26 3.17
C PRO A 153 -9.21 19.80 4.12
N GLN A 154 -8.87 21.07 3.93
CA GLN A 154 -7.97 21.81 4.83
C GLN A 154 -8.74 22.49 5.93
#